data_d7c463ae3d02c2df3e67ea21c62d453e
#
_entry.id   d7c463ae3d02c2df3e67ea21c62d453e
#
_cell.length_a   1.000
_cell.length_b   1.000
_cell.length_c   1.000
_cell.angle_alpha   90.00
_cell.angle_beta   90.00
_cell.angle_gamma   90.00
#
_symmetry.space_group_name_H-M   'P 1'
#
loop_
_entity.id
_entity.type
_entity.pdbx_description
1 polymer ?
#
loop_
_entity_poly.entity_id
_entity_poly.type
_entity_poly.pdbx_seq_one_letter_code
_entity_poly.pdbx_strand_id
1 'polypeptide(L)'
;FMLFQIIFLIILILLNAYFAASEMAYISLNDAKIEKEAKEGNKKAKKIKKMLKNPSKFLATIQIGITLAGFLSSAFAADTFASELSPILNEWMPGPGIGFWQALSIIVITIILSFFTLIFGELVPKRLAMKYSEKIAFSTIGIISFISVITSPFVKLLTATTNLVSKIFGVS
;
A
#
# COMPACT_ATOMS: atom_id res chain seq x y z
N PHE A 1 -17.79 4.46 19.50
CA PHE A 1 -18.07 3.79 18.22
C PHE A 1 -17.29 4.43 17.08
N MET A 2 -17.42 5.75 16.92
CA MET A 2 -16.66 6.52 15.94
C MET A 2 -15.15 6.43 16.14
N LEU A 3 -14.70 6.37 17.39
CA LEU A 3 -13.28 6.25 17.74
C LEU A 3 -12.65 4.96 17.17
N PHE A 4 -13.35 3.83 17.29
CA PHE A 4 -12.88 2.55 16.74
C PHE A 4 -12.67 2.64 15.23
N GLN A 5 -13.59 3.28 14.53
CA GLN A 5 -13.56 3.43 13.09
C GLN A 5 -12.38 4.31 12.64
N ILE A 6 -12.13 5.39 13.36
CA ILE A 6 -10.98 6.27 13.10
C ILE A 6 -9.67 5.53 13.35
N ILE A 7 -9.58 4.78 14.45
CA ILE A 7 -8.38 3.98 14.76
C ILE A 7 -8.12 2.94 13.67
N PHE A 8 -9.17 2.28 13.18
CA PHE A 8 -9.06 1.30 12.11
C PHE A 8 -8.49 1.93 10.83
N LEU A 9 -8.99 3.12 10.46
CA LEU A 9 -8.46 3.85 9.29
C LEU A 9 -7.00 4.24 9.48
N ILE A 10 -6.62 4.69 10.68
CA ILE A 10 -5.24 5.03 11.00
C ILE A 10 -4.34 3.80 10.83
N ILE A 11 -4.79 2.64 11.32
CA ILE A 11 -4.04 1.38 11.17
C ILE A 11 -3.84 1.05 9.69
N LEU A 12 -4.87 1.20 8.87
CA LEU A 12 -4.77 0.94 7.43
C LEU A 12 -3.79 1.91 6.74
N ILE A 13 -3.80 3.18 7.14
CA ILE A 13 -2.84 4.17 6.62
C ILE A 13 -1.41 3.80 7.05
N LEU A 14 -1.23 3.35 8.29
CA LEU A 14 0.07 2.91 8.78
C LEU A 14 0.58 1.65 8.06
N LEU A 15 -0.30 0.72 7.73
CA LEU A 15 0.05 -0.44 6.91
C LEU A 15 0.49 0.00 5.51
N ASN A 16 -0.24 0.93 4.92
CA ASN A 16 0.14 1.50 3.62
C ASN A 16 1.53 2.16 3.71
N ALA A 17 1.78 2.92 4.77
CA ALA A 17 3.07 3.56 5.04
C ALA A 17 4.19 2.54 5.16
N TYR A 18 3.94 1.45 5.85
CA TYR A 18 4.90 0.37 6.03
C TYR A 18 5.32 -0.23 4.69
N PHE A 19 4.36 -0.55 3.84
CA PHE A 19 4.65 -1.09 2.51
C PHE A 19 5.35 -0.07 1.61
N ALA A 20 4.89 1.19 1.63
CA ALA A 20 5.49 2.25 0.80
C ALA A 20 6.94 2.53 1.23
N ALA A 21 7.20 2.59 2.54
CA ALA A 21 8.54 2.80 3.06
C ALA A 21 9.45 1.62 2.73
N SER A 22 8.95 0.39 2.86
CA SER A 22 9.70 -0.82 2.53
C SER A 22 10.12 -0.82 1.06
N GLU A 23 9.17 -0.52 0.16
CA GLU A 23 9.45 -0.44 -1.28
C GLU A 23 10.57 0.55 -1.59
N MET A 24 10.43 1.77 -1.09
CA MET A 24 11.42 2.82 -1.34
C MET A 24 12.75 2.50 -0.71
N ALA A 25 12.77 1.88 0.47
CA ALA A 25 14.00 1.49 1.14
C ALA A 25 14.81 0.49 0.30
N TYR A 26 14.13 -0.54 -0.23
CA TYR A 26 14.80 -1.55 -1.05
C TYR A 26 15.35 -0.96 -2.36
N ILE A 27 14.60 -0.06 -2.97
CA ILE A 27 15.02 0.61 -4.22
C ILE A 27 16.22 1.53 -3.95
N SER A 28 16.30 2.13 -2.77
CA SER A 28 17.32 3.12 -2.42
C SER A 28 18.59 2.52 -1.83
N LEU A 29 18.65 1.19 -1.65
CA LEU A 29 19.82 0.53 -1.07
C LEU A 29 21.04 0.58 -1.98
N ASN A 30 22.21 0.60 -1.34
CA ASN A 30 23.47 0.41 -2.03
C ASN A 30 23.72 -1.10 -2.21
N ASP A 31 23.59 -1.58 -3.43
CA ASP A 31 23.71 -3.00 -3.76
C ASP A 31 25.08 -3.58 -3.38
N ALA A 32 26.15 -2.83 -3.58
CA ALA A 32 27.50 -3.27 -3.24
C ALA A 32 27.65 -3.50 -1.73
N LYS A 33 27.09 -2.62 -0.92
CA LYS A 33 27.14 -2.74 0.53
C LYS A 33 26.33 -3.93 1.03
N ILE A 34 25.14 -4.16 0.47
CA ILE A 34 24.30 -5.31 0.79
C ILE A 34 25.00 -6.62 0.41
N GLU A 35 25.62 -6.66 -0.75
CA GLU A 35 26.37 -7.82 -1.20
C GLU A 35 27.54 -8.13 -0.27
N LYS A 36 28.26 -7.11 0.15
CA LYS A 36 29.37 -7.27 1.10
C LYS A 36 28.87 -7.83 2.44
N GLU A 37 27.82 -7.25 3.01
CA GLU A 37 27.25 -7.73 4.28
C GLU A 37 26.71 -9.14 4.17
N ALA A 38 26.13 -9.53 3.03
CA ALA A 38 25.66 -10.88 2.79
C ALA A 38 26.83 -11.88 2.77
N LYS A 39 27.96 -11.51 2.16
CA LYS A 39 29.16 -12.34 2.14
C LYS A 39 29.76 -12.49 3.55
N GLU A 40 29.62 -11.49 4.40
CA GLU A 40 30.09 -11.51 5.79
C GLU A 40 29.18 -12.34 6.71
N GLY A 41 28.09 -12.91 6.19
CA GLY A 41 27.22 -13.80 6.95
C GLY A 41 25.97 -13.16 7.54
N ASN A 42 25.70 -11.90 7.24
CA ASN A 42 24.48 -11.23 7.71
C ASN A 42 23.25 -11.87 7.07
N LYS A 43 22.41 -12.50 7.89
CA LYS A 43 21.21 -13.23 7.41
C LYS A 43 20.19 -12.33 6.74
N LYS A 44 19.96 -11.13 7.30
CA LYS A 44 19.01 -10.16 6.72
C LYS A 44 19.52 -9.65 5.38
N ALA A 45 20.81 -9.36 5.28
CA ALA A 45 21.42 -8.94 4.03
C ALA A 45 21.31 -10.01 2.96
N LYS A 46 21.44 -11.29 3.32
CA LYS A 46 21.23 -12.40 2.39
C LYS A 46 19.80 -12.46 1.88
N LYS A 47 18.82 -12.26 2.77
CA LYS A 47 17.41 -12.20 2.37
C LYS A 47 17.13 -11.05 1.43
N ILE A 48 17.67 -9.87 1.72
CA ILE A 48 17.51 -8.68 0.88
C ILE A 48 18.14 -8.93 -0.49
N LYS A 49 19.36 -9.46 -0.51
CA LYS A 49 20.06 -9.78 -1.75
C LYS A 49 19.26 -10.74 -2.62
N LYS A 50 18.72 -11.80 -2.00
CA LYS A 50 17.88 -12.77 -2.70
C LYS A 50 16.63 -12.13 -3.29
N MET A 51 15.99 -11.26 -2.51
CA MET A 51 14.77 -10.56 -2.94
C MET A 51 15.05 -9.61 -4.09
N LEU A 52 16.17 -8.88 -4.05
CA LEU A 52 16.56 -7.93 -5.09
C LEU A 52 16.92 -8.62 -6.41
N LYS A 53 17.25 -9.90 -6.40
CA LYS A 53 17.49 -10.67 -7.62
C LYS A 53 16.22 -10.87 -8.45
N ASN A 54 15.05 -10.83 -7.81
CA ASN A 54 13.76 -10.95 -8.49
C ASN A 54 12.88 -9.77 -8.08
N PRO A 55 13.18 -8.57 -8.62
CA PRO A 55 12.47 -7.35 -8.21
C PRO A 55 10.98 -7.39 -8.52
N SER A 56 10.57 -8.04 -9.59
CA SER A 56 9.15 -8.15 -9.95
C SER A 56 8.32 -8.78 -8.86
N LYS A 57 8.86 -9.79 -8.18
CA LYS A 57 8.13 -10.52 -7.15
C LYS A 57 7.91 -9.67 -5.90
N PHE A 58 8.94 -9.01 -5.38
CA PHE A 58 8.76 -8.22 -4.16
C PHE A 58 7.97 -6.94 -4.44
N LEU A 59 8.16 -6.33 -5.61
CA LEU A 59 7.37 -5.15 -5.99
C LEU A 59 5.89 -5.50 -6.11
N ALA A 60 5.56 -6.63 -6.71
CA ALA A 60 4.19 -7.11 -6.79
C ALA A 60 3.59 -7.37 -5.40
N THR A 61 4.37 -8.00 -4.51
CA THR A 61 3.94 -8.27 -3.13
C THR A 61 3.60 -6.98 -2.40
N ILE A 62 4.47 -5.98 -2.48
CA ILE A 62 4.27 -4.69 -1.83
C ILE A 62 3.09 -3.96 -2.46
N GLN A 63 2.96 -4.01 -3.78
CA GLN A 63 1.85 -3.36 -4.49
C GLN A 63 0.50 -3.97 -4.09
N ILE A 64 0.44 -5.28 -3.89
CA ILE A 64 -0.77 -5.94 -3.37
C ILE A 64 -1.13 -5.35 -2.00
N GLY A 65 -0.15 -5.22 -1.11
CA GLY A 65 -0.36 -4.65 0.22
C GLY A 65 -0.89 -3.22 0.17
N ILE A 66 -0.26 -2.37 -0.64
CA ILE A 66 -0.66 -0.97 -0.79
C ILE A 66 -2.07 -0.86 -1.37
N THR A 67 -2.36 -1.64 -2.42
CA THR A 67 -3.65 -1.62 -3.10
C THR A 67 -4.78 -2.09 -2.18
N LEU A 68 -4.57 -3.19 -1.47
CA LEU A 68 -5.57 -3.71 -0.53
C LEU A 68 -5.81 -2.73 0.62
N ALA A 69 -4.76 -2.17 1.22
CA ALA A 69 -4.90 -1.20 2.29
C ALA A 69 -5.69 0.03 1.81
N GLY A 70 -5.39 0.51 0.61
CA GLY A 70 -6.08 1.66 0.01
C GLY A 70 -7.56 1.39 -0.25
N PHE A 71 -7.88 0.26 -0.86
CA PHE A 71 -9.27 -0.11 -1.16
C PHE A 71 -10.08 -0.36 0.11
N LEU A 72 -9.49 -1.05 1.10
CA LEU A 72 -10.16 -1.27 2.38
C LEU A 72 -10.43 0.03 3.10
N SER A 73 -9.47 0.97 3.10
CA SER A 73 -9.65 2.30 3.68
C SER A 73 -10.80 3.04 3.03
N SER A 74 -10.85 3.06 1.70
CA SER A 74 -11.89 3.75 0.94
C SER A 74 -13.27 3.13 1.18
N ALA A 75 -13.36 1.81 1.12
CA ALA A 75 -14.62 1.11 1.34
C ALA A 75 -15.15 1.33 2.75
N PHE A 76 -14.27 1.26 3.75
CA PHE A 76 -14.62 1.46 5.14
C PHE A 76 -15.06 2.90 5.41
N ALA A 77 -14.33 3.87 4.86
CA ALA A 77 -14.68 5.29 5.02
C ALA A 77 -16.00 5.62 4.34
N ALA A 78 -16.26 5.06 3.17
CA ALA A 78 -17.52 5.26 2.46
C ALA A 78 -18.70 4.68 3.26
N ASP A 79 -18.56 3.46 3.75
CA ASP A 79 -19.61 2.81 4.52
C ASP A 79 -19.90 3.53 5.85
N THR A 80 -18.86 4.05 6.49
CA THR A 80 -18.97 4.64 7.82
C THR A 80 -19.33 6.11 7.78
N PHE A 81 -18.52 6.91 7.07
CA PHE A 81 -18.62 8.38 7.13
C PHE A 81 -19.55 8.94 6.08
N ALA A 82 -19.56 8.41 4.87
CA ALA A 82 -20.44 8.89 3.83
C ALA A 82 -21.90 8.55 4.14
N SER A 83 -22.14 7.40 4.75
CA SER A 83 -23.50 7.00 5.16
C SER A 83 -24.07 7.90 6.27
N GLU A 84 -23.21 8.51 7.08
CA GLU A 84 -23.63 9.48 8.10
C GLU A 84 -23.77 10.88 7.54
N LEU A 85 -22.91 11.26 6.58
CA LEU A 85 -22.92 12.59 5.98
C LEU A 85 -24.09 12.80 5.02
N SER A 86 -24.43 11.80 4.22
CA SER A 86 -25.44 11.95 3.18
C SER A 86 -26.84 12.32 3.71
N PRO A 87 -27.33 11.74 4.82
CA PRO A 87 -28.62 12.16 5.38
C PRO A 87 -28.63 13.62 5.83
N ILE A 88 -27.51 14.11 6.39
CA ILE A 88 -27.37 15.49 6.83
C ILE A 88 -27.48 16.46 5.64
N LEU A 89 -26.80 16.15 4.55
CA LEU A 89 -26.84 16.96 3.34
C LEU A 89 -28.22 16.92 2.68
N ASN A 90 -28.87 15.76 2.69
CA ASN A 90 -30.22 15.62 2.16
C ASN A 90 -31.23 16.41 2.96
N GLU A 91 -31.05 16.52 4.27
CA GLU A 91 -31.90 17.34 5.13
C GLU A 91 -31.75 18.83 4.83
N TRP A 92 -30.52 19.29 4.56
CA TRP A 92 -30.24 20.68 4.23
C TRP A 92 -30.73 21.07 2.83
N MET A 93 -30.56 20.19 1.85
CA MET A 93 -30.93 20.43 0.45
C MET A 93 -31.56 19.18 -0.17
N PRO A 94 -32.86 18.94 0.06
CA PRO A 94 -33.50 17.69 -0.38
C PRO A 94 -33.76 17.59 -1.88
N GLY A 95 -33.62 18.68 -2.63
CA GLY A 95 -33.94 18.72 -4.05
C GLY A 95 -33.32 17.61 -4.91
N PRO A 96 -31.97 17.35 -4.83
CA PRO A 96 -31.36 16.31 -5.64
C PRO A 96 -31.71 14.89 -5.20
N GLY A 97 -32.13 14.68 -3.93
CA GLY A 97 -32.45 13.36 -3.39
C GLY A 97 -31.28 12.67 -2.70
N ILE A 98 -31.59 11.66 -1.90
CA ILE A 98 -30.61 10.96 -1.05
C ILE A 98 -29.54 10.23 -1.88
N GLY A 99 -29.91 9.68 -3.04
CA GLY A 99 -28.97 8.99 -3.92
C GLY A 99 -27.85 9.88 -4.41
N PHE A 100 -28.19 11.11 -4.78
CA PHE A 100 -27.21 12.12 -5.18
C PHE A 100 -26.26 12.46 -4.03
N TRP A 101 -26.81 12.75 -2.84
CA TRP A 101 -26.02 13.11 -1.68
C TRP A 101 -25.12 11.97 -1.20
N GLN A 102 -25.58 10.75 -1.33
CA GLN A 102 -24.76 9.57 -0.99
C GLN A 102 -23.56 9.47 -1.93
N ALA A 103 -23.77 9.60 -3.23
CA ALA A 103 -22.69 9.55 -4.21
C ALA A 103 -21.69 10.69 -3.99
N LEU A 104 -22.19 11.90 -3.77
CA LEU A 104 -21.34 13.07 -3.51
C LEU A 104 -20.55 12.90 -2.21
N SER A 105 -21.18 12.39 -1.16
CA SER A 105 -20.53 12.13 0.12
C SER A 105 -19.38 11.14 -0.01
N ILE A 106 -19.57 10.06 -0.77
CA ILE A 106 -18.52 9.07 -1.05
C ILE A 106 -17.34 9.73 -1.75
N ILE A 107 -17.60 10.56 -2.75
CA ILE A 107 -16.55 11.29 -3.50
C ILE A 107 -15.78 12.22 -2.58
N VAL A 108 -16.47 13.04 -1.80
CA VAL A 108 -15.84 14.00 -0.89
C VAL A 108 -15.00 13.31 0.18
N ILE A 109 -15.56 12.28 0.83
CA ILE A 109 -14.85 11.52 1.86
C ILE A 109 -13.63 10.82 1.26
N THR A 110 -13.76 10.27 0.06
CA THR A 110 -12.64 9.61 -0.62
C THR A 110 -11.52 10.61 -0.95
N ILE A 111 -11.85 11.82 -1.39
CA ILE A 111 -10.86 12.87 -1.67
C ILE A 111 -10.13 13.27 -0.39
N ILE A 112 -10.85 13.48 0.70
CA ILE A 112 -10.26 13.84 2.00
C ILE A 112 -9.36 12.71 2.50
N LEU A 113 -9.86 11.48 2.44
CA LEU A 113 -9.09 10.30 2.84
C LEU A 113 -7.83 10.14 2.00
N SER A 114 -7.93 10.35 0.68
CA SER A 114 -6.80 10.27 -0.24
C SER A 114 -5.72 11.29 0.11
N PHE A 115 -6.11 12.51 0.49
CA PHE A 115 -5.16 13.53 0.90
C PHE A 115 -4.32 13.05 2.09
N PHE A 116 -4.95 12.55 3.14
CA PHE A 116 -4.24 12.05 4.32
C PHE A 116 -3.45 10.78 4.02
N THR A 117 -4.01 9.88 3.23
CA THR A 117 -3.33 8.64 2.85
C THR A 117 -2.09 8.91 2.02
N LEU A 118 -2.15 9.86 1.09
CA LEU A 118 -0.99 10.24 0.29
C LEU A 118 0.12 10.82 1.15
N ILE A 119 -0.21 11.71 2.09
CA ILE A 119 0.81 12.34 2.94
C ILE A 119 1.42 11.31 3.91
N PHE A 120 0.59 10.65 4.72
CA PHE A 120 1.06 9.82 5.83
C PHE A 120 1.28 8.38 5.42
N GLY A 121 0.64 7.93 4.34
CA GLY A 121 0.75 6.56 3.87
C GLY A 121 1.74 6.36 2.73
N GLU A 122 2.14 7.41 2.05
CA GLU A 122 3.05 7.28 0.91
C GLU A 122 4.18 8.31 0.89
N LEU A 123 3.89 9.61 0.82
CA LEU A 123 4.91 10.62 0.58
C LEU A 123 5.91 10.74 1.71
N VAL A 124 5.45 10.89 2.95
CA VAL A 124 6.35 10.99 4.10
C VAL A 124 7.11 9.68 4.34
N PRO A 125 6.44 8.50 4.33
CA PRO A 125 7.17 7.24 4.48
C PRO A 125 8.24 7.02 3.43
N LYS A 126 7.99 7.39 2.19
CA LYS A 126 8.98 7.24 1.11
C LYS A 126 10.16 8.18 1.30
N ARG A 127 9.93 9.41 1.75
CA ARG A 127 11.02 10.35 2.06
C ARG A 127 11.89 9.84 3.21
N LEU A 128 11.26 9.30 4.26
CA LEU A 128 12.00 8.70 5.37
C LEU A 128 12.81 7.49 4.92
N ALA A 129 12.24 6.68 4.03
CA ALA A 129 12.91 5.50 3.50
C ALA A 129 14.08 5.85 2.60
N MET A 130 14.02 6.96 1.88
CA MET A 130 15.16 7.42 1.10
C MET A 130 16.34 7.84 1.99
N LYS A 131 16.05 8.43 3.15
CA LYS A 131 17.08 8.86 4.10
C LYS A 131 17.61 7.70 4.94
N TYR A 132 16.75 6.82 5.40
CA TYR A 132 17.07 5.70 6.29
C TYR A 132 16.85 4.36 5.62
N SER A 133 17.21 4.24 4.35
CA SER A 133 16.91 3.07 3.52
C SER A 133 17.43 1.77 4.13
N GLU A 134 18.67 1.75 4.58
CA GLU A 134 19.28 0.55 5.14
C GLU A 134 18.57 0.10 6.42
N LYS A 135 18.32 1.04 7.33
CA LYS A 135 17.64 0.75 8.59
C LYS A 135 16.25 0.21 8.38
N ILE A 136 15.49 0.82 7.49
CA ILE A 136 14.12 0.40 7.18
C ILE A 136 14.13 -0.95 6.46
N ALA A 137 15.02 -1.13 5.48
CA ALA A 137 15.12 -2.39 4.76
C ALA A 137 15.42 -3.56 5.69
N PHE A 138 16.39 -3.40 6.59
CA PHE A 138 16.75 -4.45 7.54
C PHE A 138 15.65 -4.73 8.56
N SER A 139 14.89 -3.71 8.97
CA SER A 139 13.80 -3.90 9.93
C SER A 139 12.56 -4.54 9.31
N THR A 140 12.34 -4.40 8.00
CA THR A 140 11.12 -4.87 7.34
C THR A 140 11.30 -6.18 6.58
N ILE A 141 12.53 -6.59 6.29
CA ILE A 141 12.78 -7.73 5.38
C ILE A 141 12.15 -9.03 5.85
N GLY A 142 12.14 -9.29 7.16
CA GLY A 142 11.55 -10.51 7.71
C GLY A 142 10.06 -10.62 7.40
N ILE A 143 9.32 -9.56 7.66
CA ILE A 143 7.88 -9.51 7.45
C ILE A 143 7.56 -9.50 5.95
N ILE A 144 8.26 -8.70 5.16
CA ILE A 144 8.05 -8.62 3.72
C ILE A 144 8.34 -9.97 3.04
N SER A 145 9.43 -10.66 3.44
CA SER A 145 9.72 -12.00 2.94
C SER A 145 8.61 -12.99 3.26
N PHE A 146 8.11 -12.94 4.49
CA PHE A 146 7.01 -13.81 4.93
C PHE A 146 5.74 -13.56 4.11
N ILE A 147 5.37 -12.29 3.92
CA ILE A 147 4.21 -11.90 3.11
C ILE A 147 4.42 -12.34 1.65
N SER A 148 5.62 -12.21 1.13
CA SER A 148 5.97 -12.64 -0.23
C SER A 148 5.74 -14.15 -0.43
N VAL A 149 6.06 -14.96 0.56
CA VAL A 149 5.82 -16.40 0.51
C VAL A 149 4.32 -16.71 0.52
N ILE A 150 3.57 -16.09 1.44
CA ILE A 150 2.13 -16.30 1.56
C ILE A 150 1.38 -15.85 0.30
N THR A 151 1.76 -14.73 -0.28
CA THR A 151 1.10 -14.17 -1.47
C THR A 151 1.61 -14.76 -2.78
N SER A 152 2.61 -15.64 -2.73
CA SER A 152 3.24 -16.20 -3.93
C SER A 152 2.26 -16.78 -4.94
N PRO A 153 1.24 -17.59 -4.55
CA PRO A 153 0.27 -18.08 -5.54
C PRO A 153 -0.48 -16.95 -6.25
N PHE A 154 -0.86 -15.93 -5.50
CA PHE A 154 -1.56 -14.77 -6.05
C PHE A 154 -0.64 -13.94 -6.96
N VAL A 155 0.62 -13.77 -6.59
CA VAL A 155 1.62 -13.09 -7.42
C VAL A 155 1.83 -13.84 -8.74
N LYS A 156 1.87 -15.18 -8.69
CA LYS A 156 1.99 -15.99 -9.90
C LYS A 156 0.79 -15.79 -10.83
N LEU A 157 -0.40 -15.73 -10.27
CA LEU A 157 -1.63 -15.46 -11.04
C LEU A 157 -1.58 -14.07 -11.66
N LEU A 158 -1.19 -13.06 -10.90
CA LEU A 158 -1.03 -11.69 -11.39
C LEU A 158 -0.03 -11.62 -12.53
N THR A 159 1.12 -12.24 -12.36
CA THR A 159 2.18 -12.24 -13.37
C THR A 159 1.72 -12.92 -14.65
N ALA A 160 1.07 -14.09 -14.54
CA ALA A 160 0.54 -14.81 -15.69
C ALA A 160 -0.51 -13.99 -16.43
N THR A 161 -1.42 -13.36 -15.69
CA THR A 161 -2.48 -12.51 -16.26
C THR A 161 -1.87 -11.27 -16.93
N THR A 162 -0.91 -10.63 -16.27
CA THR A 162 -0.21 -9.46 -16.80
C THR A 162 0.51 -9.80 -18.10
N ASN A 163 1.20 -10.94 -18.13
CA ASN A 163 1.90 -11.40 -19.34
C ASN A 163 0.94 -11.66 -20.48
N LEU A 164 -0.22 -12.28 -20.18
CA LEU A 164 -1.25 -12.54 -21.18
C LEU A 164 -1.80 -11.24 -21.77
N VAL A 165 -2.15 -10.28 -20.92
CA VAL A 165 -2.67 -8.98 -21.35
C VAL A 165 -1.62 -8.20 -22.14
N SER A 166 -0.37 -8.20 -21.65
CA SER A 166 0.75 -7.53 -22.34
C SER A 166 0.97 -8.11 -23.73
N LYS A 167 0.83 -9.44 -23.86
CA LYS A 167 0.99 -10.13 -25.15
C LYS A 167 -0.10 -9.71 -26.14
N ILE A 168 -1.34 -9.49 -25.66
CA ILE A 168 -2.43 -8.99 -26.50
C ILE A 168 -2.08 -7.63 -27.10
N PHE A 169 -1.35 -6.78 -26.35
CA PHE A 169 -0.90 -5.48 -26.81
C PHE A 169 0.45 -5.50 -27.53
N GLY A 170 0.97 -6.69 -27.83
CA GLY A 170 2.21 -6.84 -28.57
C GLY A 170 3.48 -6.60 -27.76
N VAL A 171 3.39 -6.62 -26.44
CA VAL A 171 4.53 -6.49 -25.52
C VAL A 171 4.80 -7.83 -24.88
N SER A 172 6.05 -8.29 -24.93
CA SER A 172 6.46 -9.57 -24.34
C SER A 172 7.34 -9.39 -23.10
#